data_08578470908594cdee823de1e49cd594
#
_entry.id   08578470908594cdee823de1e49cd594
#
_cell.length_a   1.000
_cell.length_b   1.000
_cell.length_c   1.000
_cell.angle_alpha   90.00
_cell.angle_beta   90.00
_cell.angle_gamma   90.00
#
_symmetry.space_group_name_H-M   'P 1'
#
loop_
_entity.id
_entity.type
_entity.pdbx_description
1 polymer ?
#
loop_
_entity_poly.entity_id
_entity_poly.type
_entity_poly.pdbx_seq_one_letter_code
_entity_poly.pdbx_strand_id
1 'polypeptide(L)'
;MRDNDQAPLSVSVALCTHNGAAFIGAQLDSILNQTRPPTELVVSDDASTDATMQLVRERIDAFRAAGGELSVQLFENRPALGVAANFAQAIGACHGDLVALSDQDDLWHPERLDVIARYFADHPEVWLVHGDARRVDSAGLPLPRSLFESLRVSGGEQRHIRSGDALRVLIRRNVATGATTVFRRGLVEQALPIPEGWIHDEWLAMVAALLERVAIVPGRLIDYRQHGGNQIGATELTAQTALARLREPRAERNRRLSTRANSLLERFGTDPRLAPTAVELIRGKAQHEQFRAGLPAGRIGRVGPVLGAWASGRYRRYGLGARDAVRDLVQPR
;
A
#
# COMPACT_ATOMS: atom_id res chain seq x y z
N MET A 1 -36.65 -2.13 6.41
CA MET A 1 -36.29 -3.35 5.70
C MET A 1 -36.12 -2.96 4.24
N ARG A 2 -34.90 -2.71 3.80
CA ARG A 2 -34.59 -2.55 2.36
C ARG A 2 -33.96 -3.87 1.95
N ASP A 3 -34.76 -4.75 1.33
CA ASP A 3 -34.21 -5.89 0.57
C ASP A 3 -33.35 -5.30 -0.55
N ASN A 4 -32.05 -5.30 -0.35
CA ASN A 4 -31.09 -4.94 -1.37
C ASN A 4 -30.79 -6.25 -2.12
N ASP A 5 -31.59 -6.53 -3.15
CA ASP A 5 -31.50 -7.70 -4.03
C ASP A 5 -30.27 -7.67 -4.95
N GLN A 6 -29.19 -7.03 -4.51
CA GLN A 6 -27.91 -7.05 -5.23
C GLN A 6 -27.16 -8.32 -4.88
N ALA A 7 -26.76 -9.07 -5.91
CA ALA A 7 -25.85 -10.21 -5.74
C ALA A 7 -24.65 -9.80 -4.89
N PRO A 8 -24.21 -10.68 -3.98
CA PRO A 8 -23.10 -10.36 -3.09
C PRO A 8 -21.82 -10.11 -3.90
N LEU A 9 -21.12 -9.01 -3.58
CA LEU A 9 -19.87 -8.62 -4.27
C LEU A 9 -18.85 -9.78 -4.26
N SER A 10 -18.37 -10.17 -5.42
CA SER A 10 -17.33 -11.18 -5.59
C SER A 10 -15.96 -10.61 -5.18
N VAL A 11 -15.09 -11.47 -4.61
CA VAL A 11 -13.78 -11.06 -4.14
C VAL A 11 -12.69 -11.90 -4.79
N SER A 12 -11.78 -11.25 -5.51
CA SER A 12 -10.50 -11.82 -5.94
C SER A 12 -9.42 -11.53 -4.89
N VAL A 13 -8.57 -12.52 -4.61
CA VAL A 13 -7.36 -12.33 -3.81
C VAL A 13 -6.16 -12.28 -4.75
N ALA A 14 -5.43 -11.17 -4.75
CA ALA A 14 -4.15 -11.00 -5.44
C ALA A 14 -3.02 -11.33 -4.46
N LEU A 15 -2.53 -12.57 -4.48
CA LEU A 15 -1.48 -13.09 -3.62
C LEU A 15 -0.14 -13.07 -4.35
N CYS A 16 0.84 -12.35 -3.80
CA CYS A 16 2.20 -12.31 -4.34
C CYS A 16 3.17 -13.07 -3.46
N THR A 17 4.05 -13.85 -4.08
CA THR A 17 5.02 -14.71 -3.40
C THR A 17 6.43 -14.55 -3.93
N HIS A 18 7.42 -14.74 -3.05
CA HIS A 18 8.83 -14.93 -3.37
C HIS A 18 9.54 -15.62 -2.20
N ASN A 19 9.97 -16.86 -2.36
CA ASN A 19 10.65 -17.66 -1.33
C ASN A 19 9.90 -17.63 0.03
N GLY A 20 8.60 -17.91 0.00
CA GLY A 20 7.67 -17.79 1.12
C GLY A 20 7.31 -19.13 1.78
N ALA A 21 8.02 -20.23 1.51
CA ALA A 21 7.66 -21.58 1.97
C ALA A 21 7.40 -21.67 3.48
N ALA A 22 8.07 -20.84 4.29
CA ALA A 22 7.91 -20.84 5.75
C ALA A 22 6.51 -20.36 6.22
N PHE A 23 5.80 -19.57 5.44
CA PHE A 23 4.58 -18.87 5.87
C PHE A 23 3.38 -19.11 4.95
N ILE A 24 3.61 -19.36 3.67
CA ILE A 24 2.56 -19.41 2.64
C ILE A 24 1.44 -20.40 2.94
N GLY A 25 1.76 -21.53 3.58
CA GLY A 25 0.75 -22.52 3.97
C GLY A 25 -0.28 -21.94 4.95
N ALA A 26 0.17 -21.28 6.01
CA ALA A 26 -0.70 -20.66 7.01
C ALA A 26 -1.48 -19.46 6.41
N GLN A 27 -0.86 -18.69 5.53
CA GLN A 27 -1.52 -17.59 4.84
C GLN A 27 -2.66 -18.11 3.95
N LEU A 28 -2.41 -19.12 3.12
CA LEU A 28 -3.45 -19.74 2.28
C LEU A 28 -4.56 -20.35 3.11
N ASP A 29 -4.23 -21.07 4.19
CA ASP A 29 -5.24 -21.62 5.09
C ASP A 29 -6.13 -20.51 5.66
N SER A 30 -5.59 -19.33 6.00
CA SER A 30 -6.36 -18.19 6.49
C SER A 30 -7.25 -17.54 5.43
N ILE A 31 -6.84 -17.57 4.16
CA ILE A 31 -7.61 -17.05 3.02
C ILE A 31 -8.74 -18.02 2.65
N LEU A 32 -8.44 -19.31 2.58
CA LEU A 32 -9.40 -20.33 2.13
C LEU A 32 -10.47 -20.63 3.16
N ASN A 33 -10.18 -20.44 4.46
CA ASN A 33 -11.13 -20.69 5.56
C ASN A 33 -11.86 -19.41 6.03
N GLN A 34 -12.01 -18.40 5.16
CA GLN A 34 -12.82 -17.22 5.46
C GLN A 34 -14.31 -17.59 5.63
N THR A 35 -15.03 -16.92 6.54
CA THR A 35 -16.51 -17.08 6.69
C THR A 35 -17.26 -16.74 5.40
N ARG A 36 -16.67 -15.88 4.60
CA ARG A 36 -17.04 -15.61 3.21
C ARG A 36 -15.83 -15.95 2.33
N PRO A 37 -15.82 -17.12 1.67
CA PRO A 37 -14.70 -17.52 0.82
C PRO A 37 -14.49 -16.53 -0.34
N PRO A 38 -13.24 -16.33 -0.79
CA PRO A 38 -12.99 -15.62 -2.04
C PRO A 38 -13.56 -16.40 -3.21
N THR A 39 -13.96 -15.70 -4.27
CA THR A 39 -14.42 -16.32 -5.53
C THR A 39 -13.25 -16.63 -6.47
N GLU A 40 -12.14 -15.94 -6.29
CA GLU A 40 -10.96 -16.08 -7.13
C GLU A 40 -9.67 -15.88 -6.32
N LEU A 41 -8.67 -16.70 -6.60
CA LEU A 41 -7.30 -16.58 -6.11
C LEU A 41 -6.34 -16.45 -7.29
N VAL A 42 -5.69 -15.31 -7.41
CA VAL A 42 -4.62 -15.07 -8.36
C VAL A 42 -3.29 -15.07 -7.62
N VAL A 43 -2.45 -16.06 -7.87
CA VAL A 43 -1.11 -16.15 -7.28
C VAL A 43 -0.09 -15.72 -8.31
N SER A 44 0.77 -14.78 -7.96
CA SER A 44 1.91 -14.37 -8.78
C SER A 44 3.21 -14.58 -8.01
N ASP A 45 3.96 -15.58 -8.44
CA ASP A 45 5.24 -15.97 -7.84
C ASP A 45 6.40 -15.30 -8.56
N ASP A 46 7.24 -14.61 -7.80
CA ASP A 46 8.35 -13.82 -8.32
C ASP A 46 9.67 -14.61 -8.28
N ALA A 47 9.70 -15.71 -9.04
CA ALA A 47 10.87 -16.60 -9.21
C ALA A 47 11.31 -17.29 -7.90
N SER A 48 10.38 -17.85 -7.12
CA SER A 48 10.75 -18.68 -5.97
C SER A 48 11.60 -19.88 -6.37
N THR A 49 12.56 -20.19 -5.51
CA THR A 49 13.48 -21.34 -5.67
C THR A 49 13.31 -22.39 -4.55
N ASP A 50 12.45 -22.10 -3.57
CA ASP A 50 12.07 -22.97 -2.47
C ASP A 50 10.76 -23.73 -2.76
N ALA A 51 10.17 -24.36 -1.74
CA ALA A 51 8.93 -25.13 -1.86
C ALA A 51 7.65 -24.26 -1.97
N THR A 52 7.75 -22.93 -2.14
CA THR A 52 6.59 -22.02 -2.14
C THR A 52 5.48 -22.48 -3.07
N MET A 53 5.77 -22.67 -4.36
CA MET A 53 4.75 -23.02 -5.35
C MET A 53 4.24 -24.45 -5.23
N GLN A 54 5.04 -25.36 -4.68
CA GLN A 54 4.57 -26.69 -4.31
C GLN A 54 3.49 -26.60 -3.22
N LEU A 55 3.76 -25.87 -2.14
CA LEU A 55 2.83 -25.67 -1.03
C LEU A 55 1.55 -24.95 -1.47
N VAL A 56 1.66 -23.96 -2.39
CA VAL A 56 0.49 -23.29 -2.98
C VAL A 56 -0.43 -24.31 -3.66
N ARG A 57 0.11 -25.17 -4.53
CA ARG A 57 -0.68 -26.19 -5.23
C ARG A 57 -1.30 -27.18 -4.26
N GLU A 58 -0.53 -27.70 -3.31
CA GLU A 58 -1.01 -28.64 -2.29
C GLU A 58 -2.22 -28.09 -1.51
N ARG A 59 -2.18 -26.82 -1.11
CA ARG A 59 -3.29 -26.17 -0.37
C ARG A 59 -4.53 -25.97 -1.23
N ILE A 60 -4.37 -25.56 -2.48
CA ILE A 60 -5.46 -25.42 -3.43
C ILE A 60 -6.13 -26.77 -3.72
N ASP A 61 -5.33 -27.80 -3.93
CA ASP A 61 -5.84 -29.15 -4.22
C ASP A 61 -6.57 -29.74 -2.99
N ALA A 62 -6.05 -29.53 -1.79
CA ALA A 62 -6.72 -29.94 -0.55
C ALA A 62 -8.06 -29.20 -0.35
N PHE A 63 -8.12 -27.91 -0.63
CA PHE A 63 -9.36 -27.12 -0.56
C PHE A 63 -10.41 -27.63 -1.54
N ARG A 64 -10.03 -27.91 -2.78
CA ARG A 64 -10.92 -28.46 -3.80
C ARG A 64 -11.39 -29.86 -3.46
N ALA A 65 -10.50 -30.72 -2.94
CA ALA A 65 -10.85 -32.07 -2.49
C ALA A 65 -11.87 -32.07 -1.33
N ALA A 66 -11.85 -31.01 -0.49
CA ALA A 66 -12.86 -30.80 0.55
C ALA A 66 -14.18 -30.17 0.04
N GLY A 67 -14.36 -30.03 -1.28
CA GLY A 67 -15.57 -29.48 -1.91
C GLY A 67 -15.57 -27.95 -2.02
N GLY A 68 -14.44 -27.29 -1.81
CA GLY A 68 -14.34 -25.85 -2.00
C GLY A 68 -14.35 -25.45 -3.49
N GLU A 69 -15.12 -24.42 -3.83
CA GLU A 69 -15.17 -23.84 -5.17
C GLU A 69 -14.33 -22.57 -5.20
N LEU A 70 -13.33 -22.52 -6.08
CA LEU A 70 -12.42 -21.41 -6.22
C LEU A 70 -11.85 -21.34 -7.65
N SER A 71 -12.01 -20.20 -8.32
CA SER A 71 -11.25 -19.92 -9.53
C SER A 71 -9.80 -19.62 -9.16
N VAL A 72 -8.84 -20.23 -9.86
CA VAL A 72 -7.41 -20.07 -9.52
C VAL A 72 -6.60 -19.78 -10.78
N GLN A 73 -5.76 -18.76 -10.71
CA GLN A 73 -4.73 -18.46 -11.70
C GLN A 73 -3.36 -18.46 -11.02
N LEU A 74 -2.37 -19.11 -11.63
CA LEU A 74 -1.00 -19.21 -11.12
C LEU A 74 -0.03 -18.65 -12.16
N PHE A 75 0.74 -17.65 -11.77
CA PHE A 75 1.83 -17.09 -12.56
C PHE A 75 3.16 -17.40 -11.86
N GLU A 76 4.11 -17.98 -12.59
CA GLU A 76 5.48 -18.23 -12.13
C GLU A 76 6.44 -17.44 -13.01
N ASN A 77 6.90 -16.32 -12.50
CA ASN A 77 7.73 -15.39 -13.25
C ASN A 77 9.18 -15.88 -13.30
N ARG A 78 9.80 -15.83 -14.48
CA ARG A 78 11.23 -16.12 -14.67
C ARG A 78 11.74 -15.27 -15.83
N PRO A 79 12.56 -14.25 -15.59
CA PRO A 79 13.13 -13.81 -14.31
C PRO A 79 12.09 -13.14 -13.39
N ALA A 80 12.50 -12.84 -12.13
CA ALA A 80 11.68 -12.04 -11.20
C ALA A 80 11.35 -10.67 -11.78
N LEU A 81 10.11 -10.23 -11.53
CA LEU A 81 9.59 -8.92 -11.97
C LEU A 81 9.88 -7.80 -10.97
N GLY A 82 10.06 -8.16 -9.69
CA GLY A 82 10.08 -7.26 -8.56
C GLY A 82 8.68 -6.94 -8.03
N VAL A 83 8.61 -6.55 -6.74
CA VAL A 83 7.38 -6.46 -5.95
C VAL A 83 6.26 -5.72 -6.66
N ALA A 84 6.51 -4.50 -7.17
CA ALA A 84 5.47 -3.68 -7.77
C ALA A 84 4.89 -4.28 -9.06
N ALA A 85 5.74 -4.85 -9.92
CA ALA A 85 5.31 -5.48 -11.17
C ALA A 85 4.64 -6.84 -10.92
N ASN A 86 5.10 -7.60 -9.91
CA ASN A 86 4.49 -8.84 -9.48
C ASN A 86 3.04 -8.62 -8.99
N PHE A 87 2.83 -7.61 -8.14
CA PHE A 87 1.47 -7.21 -7.74
C PHE A 87 0.66 -6.65 -8.90
N ALA A 88 1.25 -5.85 -9.81
CA ALA A 88 0.53 -5.34 -10.97
C ALA A 88 0.00 -6.46 -11.87
N GLN A 89 0.78 -7.54 -12.05
CA GLN A 89 0.36 -8.74 -12.77
C GLN A 89 -0.81 -9.44 -12.09
N ALA A 90 -0.70 -9.73 -10.79
CA ALA A 90 -1.77 -10.37 -10.02
C ALA A 90 -3.06 -9.54 -10.04
N ILE A 91 -2.95 -8.23 -9.78
CA ILE A 91 -4.07 -7.28 -9.78
C ILE A 91 -4.75 -7.23 -11.16
N GLY A 92 -3.94 -7.15 -12.23
CA GLY A 92 -4.45 -7.09 -13.61
C GLY A 92 -5.20 -8.35 -14.06
N ALA A 93 -4.91 -9.49 -13.43
CA ALA A 93 -5.55 -10.77 -13.71
C ALA A 93 -6.81 -11.04 -12.85
N CYS A 94 -7.13 -10.18 -11.87
CA CYS A 94 -8.32 -10.32 -11.03
C CYS A 94 -9.60 -9.90 -11.75
N HIS A 95 -10.68 -10.67 -11.57
CA HIS A 95 -11.99 -10.44 -12.21
C HIS A 95 -13.13 -10.12 -11.24
N GLY A 96 -12.97 -10.38 -9.94
CA GLY A 96 -13.98 -10.10 -8.93
C GLY A 96 -14.29 -8.61 -8.79
N ASP A 97 -15.45 -8.26 -8.23
CA ASP A 97 -15.87 -6.89 -7.99
C ASP A 97 -14.90 -6.14 -7.05
N LEU A 98 -14.32 -6.88 -6.12
CA LEU A 98 -13.31 -6.43 -5.18
C LEU A 98 -12.01 -7.20 -5.38
N VAL A 99 -10.88 -6.52 -5.19
CA VAL A 99 -9.54 -7.10 -5.20
C VAL A 99 -8.90 -6.88 -3.82
N ALA A 100 -8.59 -7.98 -3.13
CA ALA A 100 -7.88 -7.96 -1.86
C ALA A 100 -6.40 -8.28 -2.09
N LEU A 101 -5.51 -7.38 -1.68
CA LEU A 101 -4.07 -7.64 -1.74
C LEU A 101 -3.66 -8.59 -0.62
N SER A 102 -2.72 -9.48 -0.92
CA SER A 102 -2.16 -10.42 0.05
C SER A 102 -0.67 -10.58 -0.17
N ASP A 103 0.09 -10.36 0.90
CA ASP A 103 1.46 -10.83 1.02
C ASP A 103 1.44 -12.31 1.46
N GLN A 104 2.58 -13.00 1.34
CA GLN A 104 2.69 -14.45 1.57
C GLN A 104 2.77 -14.88 3.03
N ASP A 105 2.90 -13.93 3.98
CA ASP A 105 3.41 -14.16 5.33
C ASP A 105 2.49 -13.64 6.46
N ASP A 106 1.34 -13.08 6.12
CA ASP A 106 0.34 -12.60 7.08
C ASP A 106 -0.66 -13.70 7.49
N LEU A 107 -1.60 -13.36 8.37
CA LEU A 107 -2.75 -14.20 8.70
C LEU A 107 -4.02 -13.36 8.67
N TRP A 108 -5.02 -13.80 7.93
CA TRP A 108 -6.30 -13.12 7.87
C TRP A 108 -7.25 -13.63 8.96
N HIS A 109 -7.94 -12.73 9.63
CA HIS A 109 -9.00 -13.11 10.56
C HIS A 109 -10.19 -13.69 9.77
N PRO A 110 -10.91 -14.69 10.30
CA PRO A 110 -11.93 -15.43 9.56
C PRO A 110 -13.03 -14.57 8.93
N GLU A 111 -13.41 -13.47 9.57
CA GLU A 111 -14.47 -12.56 9.13
C GLU A 111 -14.00 -11.45 8.19
N ARG A 112 -12.70 -11.39 7.82
CA ARG A 112 -12.14 -10.26 7.08
C ARG A 112 -12.88 -9.95 5.80
N LEU A 113 -13.06 -10.92 4.92
CA LEU A 113 -13.68 -10.70 3.62
C LEU A 113 -15.17 -10.34 3.73
N ASP A 114 -15.86 -10.91 4.72
CA ASP A 114 -17.25 -10.60 4.96
C ASP A 114 -17.45 -9.16 5.47
N VAL A 115 -16.65 -8.73 6.46
CA VAL A 115 -16.66 -7.35 6.98
C VAL A 115 -16.38 -6.34 5.88
N ILE A 116 -15.37 -6.60 5.05
CA ILE A 116 -14.96 -5.69 3.97
C ILE A 116 -16.00 -5.65 2.86
N ALA A 117 -16.54 -6.80 2.46
CA ALA A 117 -17.55 -6.83 1.41
C ALA A 117 -18.85 -6.10 1.81
N ARG A 118 -19.29 -6.25 3.07
CA ARG A 118 -20.40 -5.45 3.63
C ARG A 118 -20.08 -3.96 3.64
N TYR A 119 -18.89 -3.59 4.06
CA TYR A 119 -18.47 -2.19 4.05
C TYR A 119 -18.59 -1.58 2.66
N PHE A 120 -18.12 -2.27 1.62
CA PHE A 120 -18.26 -1.79 0.24
C PHE A 120 -19.71 -1.78 -0.26
N ALA A 121 -20.56 -2.70 0.19
CA ALA A 121 -21.98 -2.70 -0.14
C ALA A 121 -22.70 -1.48 0.48
N ASP A 122 -22.36 -1.12 1.71
CA ASP A 122 -22.92 0.04 2.42
C ASP A 122 -22.35 1.38 1.93
N HIS A 123 -21.16 1.36 1.28
CA HIS A 123 -20.44 2.54 0.82
C HIS A 123 -20.06 2.43 -0.67
N PRO A 124 -21.03 2.58 -1.60
CA PRO A 124 -20.77 2.42 -3.04
C PRO A 124 -19.81 3.48 -3.61
N GLU A 125 -19.67 4.63 -2.96
CA GLU A 125 -18.75 5.70 -3.33
C GLU A 125 -17.29 5.37 -3.01
N VAL A 126 -17.02 4.46 -2.06
CA VAL A 126 -15.66 4.06 -1.68
C VAL A 126 -15.06 3.09 -2.68
N TRP A 127 -13.84 3.35 -3.12
CA TRP A 127 -13.13 2.51 -4.08
C TRP A 127 -11.95 1.77 -3.48
N LEU A 128 -11.37 2.28 -2.42
CA LEU A 128 -10.27 1.62 -1.71
C LEU A 128 -10.46 1.75 -0.21
N VAL A 129 -10.30 0.65 0.49
CA VAL A 129 -10.18 0.62 1.94
C VAL A 129 -8.80 0.11 2.34
N HIS A 130 -8.30 0.65 3.43
CA HIS A 130 -7.19 0.08 4.20
C HIS A 130 -7.51 0.15 5.69
N GLY A 131 -6.71 -0.51 6.53
CA GLY A 131 -7.00 -0.54 7.96
C GLY A 131 -5.77 -0.69 8.83
N ASP A 132 -6.01 -0.69 10.14
CA ASP A 132 -5.01 -1.11 11.13
C ASP A 132 -4.88 -2.64 11.13
N ALA A 133 -3.76 -3.14 11.65
CA ALA A 133 -3.53 -4.56 11.82
C ALA A 133 -2.90 -4.84 13.18
N ARG A 134 -3.13 -6.03 13.75
CA ARG A 134 -2.34 -6.55 14.85
C ARG A 134 -0.99 -6.95 14.28
N ARG A 135 0.11 -6.50 14.89
CA ARG A 135 1.44 -6.96 14.49
C ARG A 135 1.81 -8.19 15.30
N VAL A 136 2.42 -9.16 14.63
CA VAL A 136 2.94 -10.38 15.25
C VAL A 136 4.39 -10.62 14.83
N ASP A 137 5.14 -11.35 15.63
CA ASP A 137 6.49 -11.78 15.26
C ASP A 137 6.47 -12.99 14.31
N SER A 138 7.64 -13.53 13.99
CA SER A 138 7.77 -14.70 13.11
C SER A 138 7.07 -15.96 13.65
N ALA A 139 6.89 -16.06 14.97
CA ALA A 139 6.19 -17.16 15.63
C ALA A 139 4.67 -16.92 15.76
N GLY A 140 4.18 -15.74 15.37
CA GLY A 140 2.77 -15.36 15.49
C GLY A 140 2.41 -14.74 16.85
N LEU A 141 3.39 -14.44 17.70
CA LEU A 141 3.15 -13.80 18.99
C LEU A 141 2.88 -12.29 18.82
N PRO A 142 1.90 -11.72 19.53
CA PRO A 142 1.55 -10.31 19.39
C PRO A 142 2.70 -9.38 19.77
N LEU A 143 2.93 -8.36 18.95
CA LEU A 143 3.85 -7.28 19.23
C LEU A 143 3.10 -6.10 19.92
N PRO A 144 3.79 -5.26 20.72
CA PRO A 144 3.15 -4.26 21.57
C PRO A 144 2.38 -3.17 20.81
N ARG A 145 2.77 -2.86 19.58
CA ARG A 145 2.18 -1.78 18.76
C ARG A 145 1.44 -2.34 17.57
N SER A 146 0.28 -1.75 17.28
CA SER A 146 -0.42 -2.01 16.03
C SER A 146 0.35 -1.50 14.81
N LEU A 147 -0.14 -1.81 13.62
CA LEU A 147 0.43 -1.31 12.37
C LEU A 147 0.37 0.23 12.31
N PHE A 148 -0.79 0.83 12.61
CA PHE A 148 -0.95 2.29 12.60
C PHE A 148 -0.08 2.97 13.65
N GLU A 149 0.05 2.41 14.85
CA GLU A 149 0.94 2.94 15.89
C GLU A 149 2.42 2.88 15.45
N SER A 150 2.84 1.82 14.77
CA SER A 150 4.19 1.66 14.24
C SER A 150 4.49 2.62 13.10
N LEU A 151 3.52 2.83 12.21
CA LEU A 151 3.56 3.83 11.15
C LEU A 151 3.34 5.25 11.67
N ARG A 152 3.02 5.41 12.97
CA ARG A 152 2.70 6.69 13.60
C ARG A 152 1.56 7.41 12.87
N VAL A 153 0.52 6.68 12.49
CA VAL A 153 -0.68 7.26 11.90
C VAL A 153 -1.46 7.98 13.00
N SER A 154 -1.42 9.30 12.94
CA SER A 154 -2.06 10.14 13.95
C SER A 154 -3.59 10.10 13.85
N GLY A 155 -4.28 10.36 14.96
CA GLY A 155 -5.74 10.51 14.95
C GLY A 155 -6.24 11.64 14.02
N GLY A 156 -5.39 12.65 13.77
CA GLY A 156 -5.67 13.70 12.78
C GLY A 156 -5.66 13.18 11.34
N GLU A 157 -4.65 12.38 10.98
CA GLU A 157 -4.58 11.75 9.66
C GLU A 157 -5.75 10.79 9.43
N GLN A 158 -6.10 9.98 10.43
CA GLN A 158 -7.26 9.09 10.34
C GLN A 158 -8.57 9.85 10.17
N ARG A 159 -8.76 11.01 10.87
CA ARG A 159 -9.94 11.86 10.69
C ARG A 159 -10.02 12.41 9.27
N HIS A 160 -8.91 12.92 8.71
CA HIS A 160 -8.88 13.40 7.33
C HIS A 160 -9.29 12.30 6.33
N ILE A 161 -8.77 11.08 6.47
CA ILE A 161 -9.16 9.97 5.58
C ILE A 161 -10.64 9.65 5.72
N ARG A 162 -11.16 9.55 6.95
CA ARG A 162 -12.58 9.25 7.20
C ARG A 162 -13.54 10.35 6.75
N SER A 163 -13.06 11.59 6.62
CA SER A 163 -13.85 12.71 6.10
C SER A 163 -13.75 12.91 4.59
N GLY A 164 -13.12 11.97 3.86
CA GLY A 164 -12.94 12.06 2.41
C GLY A 164 -11.70 12.85 1.96
N ASP A 165 -10.92 13.43 2.88
CA ASP A 165 -9.71 14.24 2.60
C ASP A 165 -8.42 13.38 2.67
N ALA A 166 -8.46 12.16 2.11
CA ALA A 166 -7.32 11.23 2.14
C ALA A 166 -6.11 11.78 1.37
N LEU A 167 -6.34 12.52 0.30
CA LEU A 167 -5.27 13.11 -0.52
C LEU A 167 -4.35 14.01 0.29
N ARG A 168 -4.88 14.78 1.24
CA ARG A 168 -4.10 15.63 2.14
C ARG A 168 -3.09 14.87 2.97
N VAL A 169 -3.38 13.62 3.30
CA VAL A 169 -2.48 12.72 4.06
C VAL A 169 -1.51 12.04 3.11
N LEU A 170 -2.03 11.37 2.07
CA LEU A 170 -1.27 10.50 1.18
C LEU A 170 -0.27 11.27 0.32
N ILE A 171 -0.56 12.51 -0.07
CA ILE A 171 0.39 13.37 -0.80
C ILE A 171 1.68 13.64 -0.01
N ARG A 172 1.63 13.55 1.31
CA ARG A 172 2.76 13.78 2.21
C ARG A 172 3.54 12.51 2.49
N ARG A 173 2.85 11.39 2.71
CA ARG A 173 3.42 10.07 2.98
C ARG A 173 2.40 8.96 2.79
N ASN A 174 2.86 7.77 2.47
CA ASN A 174 2.00 6.60 2.50
C ASN A 174 1.62 6.22 3.96
N VAL A 175 0.36 5.89 4.16
CA VAL A 175 -0.21 5.32 5.39
C VAL A 175 -1.06 4.08 5.10
N ALA A 176 -1.29 3.76 3.83
CA ALA A 176 -1.92 2.53 3.40
C ALA A 176 -0.87 1.42 3.32
N THR A 177 -1.21 0.22 3.75
CA THR A 177 -0.32 -0.96 3.67
C THR A 177 -1.02 -2.02 2.83
N GLY A 178 -0.30 -2.58 1.86
CA GLY A 178 -0.83 -3.56 0.91
C GLY A 178 -1.61 -4.67 1.60
N ALA A 179 -1.03 -5.30 2.61
CA ALA A 179 -1.64 -6.38 3.39
C ALA A 179 -3.06 -6.05 3.91
N THR A 180 -3.35 -4.76 4.22
CA THR A 180 -4.67 -4.33 4.71
C THR A 180 -5.58 -3.79 3.60
N THR A 181 -5.08 -3.69 2.38
CA THR A 181 -5.74 -2.98 1.27
C THR A 181 -6.69 -3.89 0.50
N VAL A 182 -7.93 -3.41 0.31
CA VAL A 182 -8.91 -3.99 -0.61
C VAL A 182 -9.53 -2.86 -1.42
N PHE A 183 -9.81 -3.11 -2.70
CA PHE A 183 -10.34 -2.06 -3.58
C PHE A 183 -11.30 -2.61 -4.63
N ARG A 184 -12.16 -1.73 -5.18
CA ARG A 184 -13.02 -2.09 -6.31
C ARG A 184 -12.19 -2.30 -7.57
N ARG A 185 -12.49 -3.33 -8.33
CA ARG A 185 -11.80 -3.67 -9.58
C ARG A 185 -11.72 -2.50 -10.57
N GLY A 186 -12.72 -1.63 -10.61
CA GLY A 186 -12.69 -0.42 -11.43
C GLY A 186 -11.51 0.53 -11.16
N LEU A 187 -10.82 0.40 -10.01
CA LEU A 187 -9.60 1.15 -9.74
C LEU A 187 -8.43 0.68 -10.62
N VAL A 188 -8.42 -0.59 -11.06
CA VAL A 188 -7.36 -1.18 -11.88
C VAL A 188 -7.17 -0.39 -13.17
N GLU A 189 -8.27 -0.05 -13.86
CA GLU A 189 -8.25 0.71 -15.11
C GLU A 189 -7.67 2.12 -14.93
N GLN A 190 -7.82 2.68 -13.73
CA GLN A 190 -7.31 4.01 -13.39
C GLN A 190 -5.84 3.98 -12.96
N ALA A 191 -5.41 2.87 -12.35
CA ALA A 191 -4.12 2.75 -11.68
C ALA A 191 -3.05 2.05 -12.53
N LEU A 192 -3.40 1.08 -13.38
CA LEU A 192 -2.39 0.38 -14.18
C LEU A 192 -2.06 1.15 -15.48
N PRO A 193 -0.81 1.07 -15.95
CA PRO A 193 0.36 0.49 -15.29
C PRO A 193 0.82 1.33 -14.08
N ILE A 194 1.49 0.68 -13.12
CA ILE A 194 2.13 1.37 -11.99
C ILE A 194 3.40 2.07 -12.51
N PRO A 195 3.56 3.39 -12.31
CA PRO A 195 4.75 4.07 -12.79
C PRO A 195 6.01 3.68 -11.99
N GLU A 196 7.16 3.78 -12.64
CA GLU A 196 8.46 3.51 -12.02
C GLU A 196 8.66 4.30 -10.72
N GLY A 197 9.27 3.64 -9.74
CA GLY A 197 9.56 4.23 -8.42
C GLY A 197 8.39 4.23 -7.45
N TRP A 198 7.16 3.86 -7.86
CA TRP A 198 6.03 3.65 -6.98
C TRP A 198 5.94 2.19 -6.52
N ILE A 199 5.43 2.01 -5.29
CA ILE A 199 5.02 0.71 -4.76
C ILE A 199 3.52 0.56 -5.03
N HIS A 200 3.05 -0.65 -5.28
CA HIS A 200 1.70 -0.95 -5.73
C HIS A 200 0.61 -0.38 -4.79
N ASP A 201 0.72 -0.59 -3.50
CA ASP A 201 -0.24 -0.16 -2.49
C ASP A 201 -0.28 1.36 -2.35
N GLU A 202 0.90 2.00 -2.35
CA GLU A 202 1.03 3.44 -2.28
C GLU A 202 0.44 4.13 -3.52
N TRP A 203 0.68 3.55 -4.70
CA TRP A 203 0.12 4.05 -5.95
C TRP A 203 -1.39 3.92 -6.01
N LEU A 204 -1.93 2.73 -5.70
CA LEU A 204 -3.37 2.49 -5.66
C LEU A 204 -4.09 3.43 -4.69
N ALA A 205 -3.56 3.59 -3.48
CA ALA A 205 -4.11 4.50 -2.48
C ALA A 205 -4.05 5.97 -2.95
N MET A 206 -2.97 6.38 -3.63
CA MET A 206 -2.84 7.72 -4.18
C MET A 206 -3.86 7.98 -5.28
N VAL A 207 -4.04 7.04 -6.23
CA VAL A 207 -5.04 7.17 -7.31
C VAL A 207 -6.45 7.23 -6.74
N ALA A 208 -6.79 6.35 -5.80
CA ALA A 208 -8.09 6.39 -5.14
C ALA A 208 -8.32 7.69 -4.36
N ALA A 209 -7.28 8.26 -3.73
CA ALA A 209 -7.37 9.52 -2.99
C ALA A 209 -7.54 10.73 -3.91
N LEU A 210 -6.96 10.71 -5.10
CA LEU A 210 -7.22 11.75 -6.12
C LEU A 210 -8.69 11.79 -6.54
N LEU A 211 -9.35 10.65 -6.51
CA LEU A 211 -10.77 10.50 -6.81
C LEU A 211 -11.66 10.66 -5.54
N GLU A 212 -11.09 11.02 -4.40
CA GLU A 212 -11.76 11.19 -3.10
C GLU A 212 -12.50 9.93 -2.61
N ARG A 213 -11.93 8.74 -2.87
CA ARG A 213 -12.61 7.45 -2.71
C ARG A 213 -11.88 6.45 -1.80
N VAL A 214 -11.12 6.96 -0.81
CA VAL A 214 -10.40 6.14 0.17
C VAL A 214 -11.10 6.20 1.53
N ALA A 215 -11.19 5.04 2.19
CA ALA A 215 -11.68 4.96 3.56
C ALA A 215 -10.80 4.06 4.45
N ILE A 216 -10.96 4.19 5.77
CA ILE A 216 -10.36 3.29 6.76
C ILE A 216 -11.46 2.36 7.27
N VAL A 217 -11.29 1.05 7.01
CA VAL A 217 -12.19 0.03 7.56
C VAL A 217 -11.98 -0.12 9.06
N PRO A 218 -13.05 -0.28 9.85
CA PRO A 218 -12.93 -0.51 11.28
C PRO A 218 -12.37 -1.90 11.60
N GLY A 219 -11.71 -2.02 12.76
CA GLY A 219 -11.16 -3.28 13.25
C GLY A 219 -9.74 -3.57 12.73
N ARG A 220 -9.15 -4.61 13.31
CA ARG A 220 -7.86 -5.20 12.92
C ARG A 220 -8.14 -6.59 12.39
N LEU A 221 -8.27 -6.71 11.09
CA LEU A 221 -8.73 -7.91 10.40
C LEU A 221 -7.57 -8.79 9.91
N ILE A 222 -6.34 -8.46 10.30
CA ILE A 222 -5.10 -9.14 9.90
C ILE A 222 -4.12 -9.18 11.05
N ASP A 223 -3.39 -10.27 11.15
CA ASP A 223 -2.13 -10.38 11.86
C ASP A 223 -0.98 -10.13 10.88
N TYR A 224 -0.44 -8.92 10.93
CA TYR A 224 0.67 -8.48 10.10
C TYR A 224 1.99 -8.99 10.67
N ARG A 225 2.62 -9.94 9.97
CA ARG A 225 3.82 -10.61 10.46
C ARG A 225 5.08 -9.80 10.19
N GLN A 226 5.95 -9.79 11.22
CA GLN A 226 7.25 -9.14 11.16
C GLN A 226 8.35 -10.18 11.32
N HIS A 227 9.20 -10.32 10.30
CA HIS A 227 10.38 -11.18 10.32
C HIS A 227 11.52 -10.56 9.50
N GLY A 228 12.71 -11.11 9.59
CA GLY A 228 13.91 -10.54 8.94
C GLY A 228 13.90 -10.54 7.41
N GLY A 229 12.97 -11.27 6.80
CA GLY A 229 12.80 -11.36 5.34
C GLY A 229 11.75 -10.41 4.75
N ASN A 230 11.06 -9.59 5.56
CA ASN A 230 10.10 -8.62 5.01
C ASN A 230 10.82 -7.63 4.10
N GLN A 231 10.47 -7.57 2.82
CA GLN A 231 11.07 -6.63 1.86
C GLN A 231 10.69 -5.18 2.17
N ILE A 232 9.47 -4.96 2.65
CA ILE A 232 8.94 -3.66 3.06
C ILE A 232 8.25 -3.88 4.40
N GLY A 233 8.91 -3.55 5.50
CA GLY A 233 8.36 -3.72 6.84
C GLY A 233 8.25 -2.39 7.60
N ALA A 234 7.34 -2.32 8.58
CA ALA A 234 7.26 -1.23 9.54
C ALA A 234 8.48 -1.27 10.48
N THR A 235 9.65 -0.84 9.98
CA THR A 235 10.89 -0.82 10.76
C THR A 235 10.74 0.17 11.91
N GLU A 236 10.92 -0.28 13.13
CA GLU A 236 10.93 0.61 14.29
C GLU A 236 12.09 1.62 14.19
N LEU A 237 11.73 2.89 14.30
CA LEU A 237 12.70 3.99 14.32
C LEU A 237 13.37 4.04 15.71
N THR A 238 14.44 3.27 15.88
CA THR A 238 15.36 3.47 17.02
C THR A 238 16.19 4.74 16.82
N ALA A 239 16.79 5.27 17.89
CA ALA A 239 17.70 6.42 17.79
C ALA A 239 18.90 6.10 16.85
N GLN A 240 19.37 4.86 16.85
CA GLN A 240 20.46 4.40 15.98
C GLN A 240 20.05 4.38 14.49
N THR A 241 18.87 3.85 14.17
CA THR A 241 18.35 3.85 12.78
C THR A 241 18.03 5.26 12.31
N ALA A 242 17.57 6.16 13.19
CA ALA A 242 17.35 7.56 12.86
C ALA A 242 18.68 8.29 12.52
N LEU A 243 19.75 8.02 13.29
CA LEU A 243 21.07 8.58 13.04
C LEU A 243 21.71 8.02 11.77
N ALA A 244 21.59 6.71 11.52
CA ALA A 244 22.04 6.09 10.28
C ALA A 244 21.35 6.71 9.05
N ARG A 245 20.03 6.91 9.11
CA ARG A 245 19.27 7.60 8.05
C ARG A 245 19.69 9.05 7.80
N LEU A 246 20.22 9.76 8.80
CA LEU A 246 20.77 11.11 8.59
C LEU A 246 22.10 11.10 7.85
N ARG A 247 22.81 9.97 7.82
CA ARG A 247 24.06 9.78 7.08
C ARG A 247 23.84 9.32 5.63
N GLU A 248 22.66 8.83 5.31
CA GLU A 248 22.31 8.40 3.94
C GLU A 248 22.35 9.59 2.97
N PRO A 249 22.87 9.40 1.74
CA PRO A 249 22.81 10.43 0.70
C PRO A 249 21.37 10.82 0.37
N ARG A 250 21.09 12.13 0.30
CA ARG A 250 19.75 12.63 0.00
C ARG A 250 19.42 12.62 -1.49
N ALA A 251 20.44 12.67 -2.35
CA ALA A 251 20.25 12.92 -3.79
C ALA A 251 19.39 11.85 -4.46
N GLU A 252 19.69 10.59 -4.20
CA GLU A 252 18.93 9.47 -4.79
C GLU A 252 17.48 9.44 -4.28
N ARG A 253 17.31 9.58 -2.97
CA ARG A 253 15.96 9.65 -2.37
C ARG A 253 15.15 10.82 -2.94
N ASN A 254 15.71 12.02 -3.00
CA ASN A 254 15.00 13.21 -3.48
C ASN A 254 14.73 13.11 -5.00
N ARG A 255 15.64 12.49 -5.77
CA ARG A 255 15.40 12.20 -7.19
C ARG A 255 14.23 11.25 -7.36
N ARG A 256 14.20 10.12 -6.61
CA ARG A 256 13.08 9.16 -6.65
C ARG A 256 11.75 9.83 -6.28
N LEU A 257 11.71 10.66 -5.24
CA LEU A 257 10.50 11.40 -4.85
C LEU A 257 10.07 12.40 -5.94
N SER A 258 11.02 13.06 -6.61
CA SER A 258 10.74 13.95 -7.73
C SER A 258 10.20 13.18 -8.93
N THR A 259 10.79 12.06 -9.32
CA THR A 259 10.29 11.18 -10.40
C THR A 259 8.86 10.74 -10.12
N ARG A 260 8.58 10.27 -8.91
CA ARG A 260 7.23 9.85 -8.48
C ARG A 260 6.22 11.00 -8.55
N ALA A 261 6.59 12.18 -8.06
CA ALA A 261 5.70 13.33 -8.09
C ALA A 261 5.44 13.82 -9.53
N ASN A 262 6.43 13.73 -10.41
CA ASN A 262 6.27 14.06 -11.82
C ASN A 262 5.37 13.06 -12.54
N SER A 263 5.56 11.74 -12.35
CA SER A 263 4.68 10.73 -12.96
C SER A 263 3.21 10.89 -12.53
N LEU A 264 2.97 11.29 -11.28
CA LEU A 264 1.63 11.62 -10.81
C LEU A 264 1.05 12.85 -11.53
N LEU A 265 1.86 13.91 -11.67
CA LEU A 265 1.46 15.12 -12.37
C LEU A 265 1.23 14.88 -13.88
N GLU A 266 2.09 14.10 -14.52
CA GLU A 266 1.97 13.73 -15.94
C GLU A 266 0.67 12.96 -16.20
N ARG A 267 0.33 12.03 -15.33
CA ARG A 267 -0.86 11.18 -15.51
C ARG A 267 -2.16 11.89 -15.16
N PHE A 268 -2.18 12.74 -14.13
CA PHE A 268 -3.40 13.29 -13.56
C PHE A 268 -3.47 14.83 -13.58
N GLY A 269 -2.42 15.53 -14.01
CA GLY A 269 -2.35 16.98 -13.96
C GLY A 269 -3.35 17.74 -14.85
N THR A 270 -3.96 17.05 -15.79
CA THR A 270 -4.98 17.59 -16.73
C THR A 270 -6.25 16.75 -16.73
N ASP A 271 -6.41 15.82 -15.78
CA ASP A 271 -7.59 14.95 -15.71
C ASP A 271 -8.83 15.77 -15.28
N PRO A 272 -9.86 15.91 -16.16
CA PRO A 272 -11.02 16.74 -15.88
C PRO A 272 -11.93 16.18 -14.77
N ARG A 273 -11.72 14.93 -14.36
CA ARG A 273 -12.48 14.30 -13.28
C ARG A 273 -12.00 14.74 -11.89
N LEU A 274 -10.79 15.30 -11.81
CA LEU A 274 -10.23 15.72 -10.53
C LEU A 274 -10.70 17.13 -10.16
N ALA A 275 -10.93 17.33 -8.86
CA ALA A 275 -11.15 18.68 -8.34
C ALA A 275 -9.93 19.57 -8.61
N PRO A 276 -10.14 20.86 -8.94
CA PRO A 276 -9.02 21.79 -9.16
C PRO A 276 -8.01 21.83 -8.02
N THR A 277 -8.50 21.70 -6.78
CA THR A 277 -7.67 21.62 -5.56
C THR A 277 -6.75 20.42 -5.55
N ALA A 278 -7.19 19.27 -6.06
CA ALA A 278 -6.36 18.07 -6.18
C ALA A 278 -5.25 18.28 -7.22
N VAL A 279 -5.58 18.86 -8.38
CA VAL A 279 -4.60 19.21 -9.43
C VAL A 279 -3.56 20.20 -8.90
N GLU A 280 -3.97 21.20 -8.12
CA GLU A 280 -3.03 22.12 -7.46
C GLU A 280 -2.11 21.40 -6.45
N LEU A 281 -2.63 20.44 -5.70
CA LEU A 281 -1.85 19.66 -4.74
C LEU A 281 -0.78 18.82 -5.43
N ILE A 282 -1.11 18.08 -6.48
CA ILE A 282 -0.12 17.27 -7.21
C ILE A 282 0.91 18.15 -7.93
N ARG A 283 0.49 19.29 -8.51
CA ARG A 283 1.42 20.25 -9.11
C ARG A 283 2.37 20.85 -8.08
N GLY A 284 1.86 21.26 -6.93
CA GLY A 284 2.66 21.78 -5.83
C GLY A 284 3.59 20.72 -5.23
N LYS A 285 3.16 19.45 -5.16
CA LYS A 285 4.02 18.32 -4.77
C LYS A 285 5.18 18.15 -5.74
N ALA A 286 4.92 18.10 -7.04
CA ALA A 286 5.96 17.95 -8.05
C ALA A 286 6.99 19.09 -7.97
N GLN A 287 6.53 20.35 -7.89
CA GLN A 287 7.40 21.51 -7.70
C GLN A 287 8.20 21.45 -6.39
N HIS A 288 7.61 20.93 -5.31
CA HIS A 288 8.32 20.79 -4.03
C HIS A 288 9.42 19.74 -4.11
N GLU A 289 9.14 18.57 -4.67
CA GLU A 289 10.15 17.51 -4.76
C GLU A 289 11.25 17.84 -5.80
N GLN A 290 10.90 18.51 -6.89
CA GLN A 290 11.88 19.03 -7.83
C GLN A 290 12.80 20.07 -7.18
N PHE A 291 12.24 21.00 -6.39
CA PHE A 291 13.02 21.93 -5.58
C PHE A 291 13.99 21.21 -4.66
N ARG A 292 13.53 20.18 -3.93
CA ARG A 292 14.37 19.39 -3.01
C ARG A 292 15.48 18.62 -3.74
N ALA A 293 15.18 18.06 -4.91
CA ALA A 293 16.16 17.38 -5.75
C ALA A 293 17.25 18.35 -6.27
N GLY A 294 16.86 19.60 -6.58
CA GLY A 294 17.73 20.68 -7.07
C GLY A 294 18.52 21.43 -6.01
N LEU A 295 18.36 21.12 -4.71
CA LEU A 295 19.10 21.81 -3.64
C LEU A 295 20.63 21.66 -3.81
N PRO A 296 21.40 22.74 -3.54
CA PRO A 296 22.86 22.76 -3.67
C PRO A 296 23.56 21.59 -2.95
N ALA A 297 24.72 21.17 -3.46
CA ALA A 297 25.52 20.11 -2.83
C ALA A 297 26.05 20.54 -1.46
N GLY A 298 26.50 21.79 -1.33
CA GLY A 298 27.03 22.36 -0.09
C GLY A 298 25.92 22.69 0.92
N ARG A 299 26.14 22.36 2.19
CA ARG A 299 25.16 22.60 3.27
C ARG A 299 24.81 24.06 3.46
N ILE A 300 25.82 24.96 3.40
CA ILE A 300 25.62 26.40 3.57
C ILE A 300 24.67 26.94 2.49
N GLY A 301 24.87 26.55 1.23
CA GLY A 301 24.03 26.98 0.12
C GLY A 301 22.57 26.54 0.20
N ARG A 302 22.24 25.57 1.06
CA ARG A 302 20.87 25.09 1.27
C ARG A 302 20.08 25.89 2.29
N VAL A 303 20.77 26.61 3.21
CA VAL A 303 20.11 27.25 4.36
C VAL A 303 19.03 28.22 3.91
N GLY A 304 19.36 29.18 3.05
CA GLY A 304 18.40 30.14 2.55
C GLY A 304 17.19 29.52 1.83
N PRO A 305 17.40 28.67 0.78
CA PRO A 305 16.31 27.97 0.10
C PRO A 305 15.43 27.12 1.02
N VAL A 306 16.02 26.35 1.95
CA VAL A 306 15.25 25.50 2.86
C VAL A 306 14.44 26.34 3.85
N LEU A 307 15.01 27.41 4.42
CA LEU A 307 14.28 28.32 5.32
C LEU A 307 13.14 29.05 4.58
N GLY A 308 13.35 29.50 3.35
CA GLY A 308 12.28 30.10 2.53
C GLY A 308 11.15 29.12 2.25
N ALA A 309 11.46 27.88 1.86
CA ALA A 309 10.45 26.84 1.66
C ALA A 309 9.77 26.40 2.96
N TRP A 310 10.46 26.46 4.09
CA TRP A 310 9.89 26.23 5.42
C TRP A 310 8.92 27.34 5.80
N ALA A 311 9.30 28.61 5.67
CA ALA A 311 8.48 29.76 6.00
C ALA A 311 7.18 29.82 5.17
N SER A 312 7.27 29.41 3.88
CA SER A 312 6.09 29.32 2.99
C SER A 312 5.17 28.10 3.29
N GLY A 313 5.51 27.25 4.27
CA GLY A 313 4.72 26.09 4.65
C GLY A 313 4.84 24.89 3.70
N ARG A 314 5.65 24.95 2.63
CA ARG A 314 5.77 23.88 1.61
C ARG A 314 6.17 22.54 2.22
N TYR A 315 7.11 22.50 3.16
CA TYR A 315 7.53 21.27 3.83
C TYR A 315 6.40 20.60 4.63
N ARG A 316 5.48 21.38 5.22
CA ARG A 316 4.31 20.85 5.93
C ARG A 316 3.20 20.40 4.99
N ARG A 317 3.03 21.12 3.87
CA ARG A 317 1.96 20.83 2.90
C ARG A 317 2.28 19.58 2.07
N TYR A 318 3.54 19.36 1.68
CA TYR A 318 3.93 18.35 0.70
C TYR A 318 4.86 17.25 1.24
N GLY A 319 5.30 17.33 2.49
CA GLY A 319 6.23 16.39 3.12
C GLY A 319 6.02 16.25 4.63
N LEU A 320 7.03 15.74 5.30
CA LEU A 320 7.00 15.46 6.75
C LEU A 320 7.39 16.68 7.61
N GLY A 321 7.28 17.89 7.08
CA GLY A 321 7.54 19.13 7.81
C GLY A 321 8.99 19.28 8.24
N ALA A 322 9.22 19.60 9.54
CA ALA A 322 10.55 19.82 10.09
C ALA A 322 11.53 18.68 9.82
N ARG A 323 11.03 17.43 9.82
CA ARG A 323 11.86 16.26 9.57
C ARG A 323 12.50 16.27 8.18
N ASP A 324 11.77 16.65 7.15
CA ASP A 324 12.32 16.73 5.81
C ASP A 324 13.21 17.97 5.62
N ALA A 325 12.86 19.12 6.23
CA ALA A 325 13.70 20.30 6.20
C ALA A 325 15.07 20.04 6.87
N VAL A 326 15.09 19.40 8.04
CA VAL A 326 16.33 19.02 8.72
C VAL A 326 17.16 18.05 7.87
N ARG A 327 16.54 17.06 7.26
CA ARG A 327 17.23 16.13 6.35
C ARG A 327 17.88 16.86 5.18
N ASP A 328 17.14 17.76 4.54
CA ASP A 328 17.65 18.51 3.40
C ASP A 328 18.80 19.46 3.79
N LEU A 329 18.86 19.93 5.04
CA LEU A 329 19.97 20.71 5.57
C LEU A 329 21.22 19.88 5.88
N VAL A 330 21.06 18.73 6.58
CA VAL A 330 22.19 18.02 7.20
C VAL A 330 22.67 16.80 6.43
N GLN A 331 21.83 16.14 5.66
CA GLN A 331 22.22 14.93 4.93
C GLN A 331 23.30 15.23 3.86
N PRO A 332 24.25 14.32 3.60
CA PRO A 332 25.17 14.46 2.47
C PRO A 332 24.40 14.43 1.14
N ARG A 333 25.10 14.76 0.05
CA ARG A 333 24.53 14.74 -1.29
C ARG A 333 24.21 13.32 -1.74
#